data_c558e4e7279f0b05a4695f90235a07c1
#
_entry.id   c558e4e7279f0b05a4695f90235a07c1
#
_cell.length_a   1.000
_cell.length_b   1.000
_cell.length_c   1.000
_cell.angle_alpha   90.00
_cell.angle_beta   90.00
_cell.angle_gamma   90.00
#
_symmetry.space_group_name_H-M   'P 1'
#
loop_
_entity.id
_entity.type
_entity.pdbx_description
1 polymer ?
#
loop_
_entity_poly.entity_id
_entity_poly.type
_entity_poly.pdbx_seq_one_letter_code
_entity_poly.pdbx_strand_id
1 'polypeptide(L)'
;VFITGSIFIFKLLKRDTQILAYKNTLYLLIFFFISLVINLIFSNNFYLSYQRVIKFFFMIFFIIAFKFLIINYSKKLEFIYKVWSIFFLIVIFDLIFEFFVGKNILGQTSIMAGRLGSFTGEESVIGHYFFGFSLIFLTYLYNQTNKISLNLVFAIFFIIVSFLIGERANFIKTFIAITVFIFFAYKINYKNKFFSIFVI
;
A
#
# COMPACT_ATOMS: atom_id res chain seq x y z
N VAL A 1 -7.20 17.11 -5.96
CA VAL A 1 -6.78 15.89 -6.69
C VAL A 1 -7.09 16.01 -8.16
N PHE A 2 -8.33 16.43 -8.57
CA PHE A 2 -8.71 16.52 -9.99
C PHE A 2 -7.89 17.58 -10.75
N ILE A 3 -7.79 18.80 -10.24
CA ILE A 3 -7.06 19.91 -10.87
C ILE A 3 -5.56 19.57 -10.99
N THR A 4 -4.96 19.02 -9.95
CA THR A 4 -3.56 18.60 -9.97
C THR A 4 -3.32 17.45 -10.93
N GLY A 5 -4.23 16.47 -11.00
CA GLY A 5 -4.15 15.36 -11.96
C GLY A 5 -4.29 15.83 -13.41
N SER A 6 -5.20 16.78 -13.70
CA SER A 6 -5.41 17.31 -15.05
C SER A 6 -4.22 18.14 -15.54
N ILE A 7 -3.66 19.00 -14.67
CA ILE A 7 -2.43 19.75 -14.98
C ILE A 7 -1.26 18.80 -15.27
N PHE A 8 -1.24 17.67 -14.55
CA PHE A 8 -0.22 16.65 -14.69
C PHE A 8 -0.31 15.91 -16.02
N ILE A 9 -1.53 15.50 -16.41
CA ILE A 9 -1.78 14.84 -17.70
C ILE A 9 -1.43 15.79 -18.85
N PHE A 10 -1.78 17.05 -18.73
CA PHE A 10 -1.43 18.06 -19.74
C PHE A 10 0.09 18.24 -19.89
N LYS A 11 0.85 18.21 -18.77
CA LYS A 11 2.32 18.24 -18.80
C LYS A 11 2.93 16.95 -19.36
N LEU A 12 2.31 15.79 -19.12
CA LEU A 12 2.73 14.50 -19.69
C LEU A 12 2.55 14.47 -21.21
N LEU A 13 1.44 14.98 -21.71
CA LEU A 13 1.16 15.04 -23.16
C LEU A 13 2.15 15.94 -23.92
N LYS A 14 2.76 16.92 -23.24
CA LYS A 14 3.77 17.82 -23.83
C LYS A 14 5.20 17.25 -23.89
N ARG A 15 5.50 16.10 -23.27
CA ARG A 15 6.84 15.48 -23.20
C ARG A 15 6.82 14.08 -23.82
N ASP A 16 7.03 14.01 -25.14
CA ASP A 16 6.91 12.78 -25.96
C ASP A 16 7.72 11.56 -25.48
N THR A 17 8.87 11.75 -24.87
CA THR A 17 9.75 10.65 -24.47
C THR A 17 9.31 9.89 -23.21
N GLN A 18 8.48 10.50 -22.35
CA GLN A 18 8.02 9.87 -21.10
C GLN A 18 6.73 9.06 -21.29
N ILE A 19 5.99 9.29 -22.36
CA ILE A 19 4.72 8.60 -22.65
C ILE A 19 4.96 7.10 -22.86
N LEU A 20 6.09 6.70 -23.48
CA LEU A 20 6.41 5.29 -23.73
C LEU A 20 6.50 4.46 -22.41
N ALA A 21 7.09 5.03 -21.35
CA ALA A 21 7.23 4.36 -20.05
C ALA A 21 5.89 4.10 -19.35
N TYR A 22 4.84 4.85 -19.73
CA TYR A 22 3.49 4.74 -19.14
C TYR A 22 2.55 3.88 -19.97
N LYS A 23 2.88 3.62 -21.23
CA LYS A 23 2.00 3.01 -22.23
C LYS A 23 1.35 1.71 -21.72
N ASN A 24 2.13 0.77 -21.21
CA ASN A 24 1.62 -0.52 -20.75
C ASN A 24 0.72 -0.39 -19.51
N THR A 25 1.11 0.45 -18.56
CA THR A 25 0.30 0.72 -17.36
C THR A 25 -1.02 1.41 -17.73
N LEU A 26 -0.97 2.36 -18.67
CA LEU A 26 -2.15 3.07 -19.13
C LEU A 26 -3.13 2.14 -19.85
N TYR A 27 -2.66 1.27 -20.73
CA TYR A 27 -3.51 0.30 -21.42
C TYR A 27 -4.20 -0.65 -20.45
N LEU A 28 -3.48 -1.13 -19.44
CA LEU A 28 -4.05 -2.01 -18.42
C LEU A 28 -5.12 -1.28 -17.61
N LEU A 29 -4.89 -0.04 -17.20
CA LEU A 29 -5.86 0.77 -16.48
C LEU A 29 -7.10 1.10 -17.34
N ILE A 30 -6.92 1.41 -18.62
CA ILE A 30 -8.03 1.64 -19.56
C ILE A 30 -8.83 0.36 -19.76
N PHE A 31 -8.18 -0.79 -19.90
CA PHE A 31 -8.86 -2.08 -20.02
C PHE A 31 -9.77 -2.37 -18.82
N PHE A 32 -9.25 -2.18 -17.59
CA PHE A 32 -10.06 -2.34 -16.38
C PHE A 32 -11.18 -1.31 -16.29
N PHE A 33 -10.94 -0.06 -16.70
CA PHE A 33 -11.97 0.97 -16.73
C PHE A 33 -13.11 0.61 -17.68
N ILE A 34 -12.80 0.15 -18.88
CA ILE A 34 -13.79 -0.31 -19.86
C ILE A 34 -14.59 -1.48 -19.28
N SER A 35 -13.94 -2.47 -18.66
CA SER A 35 -14.60 -3.59 -18.01
C SER A 35 -15.58 -3.15 -16.92
N LEU A 36 -15.24 -2.14 -16.13
CA LEU A 36 -16.13 -1.56 -15.11
C LEU A 36 -17.31 -0.82 -15.73
N VAL A 37 -17.09 -0.09 -16.84
CA VAL A 37 -18.17 0.60 -17.57
C VAL A 37 -19.15 -0.42 -18.18
N ILE A 38 -18.65 -1.51 -18.74
CA ILE A 38 -19.50 -2.59 -19.25
C ILE A 38 -20.31 -3.21 -18.09
N ASN A 39 -19.67 -3.49 -16.97
CA ASN A 39 -20.37 -4.03 -15.79
C ASN A 39 -21.45 -3.05 -15.27
N LEU A 40 -21.24 -1.75 -15.37
CA LEU A 40 -22.24 -0.74 -15.00
C LEU A 40 -23.55 -0.90 -15.79
N ILE A 41 -23.47 -1.22 -17.09
CA ILE A 41 -24.63 -1.38 -17.97
C ILE A 41 -25.48 -2.60 -17.55
N PHE A 42 -24.83 -3.67 -17.10
CA PHE A 42 -25.48 -4.93 -16.67
C PHE A 42 -25.75 -4.99 -15.16
N SER A 43 -25.53 -3.91 -14.41
CA SER A 43 -25.64 -3.92 -12.96
C SER A 43 -27.07 -3.80 -12.48
N ASN A 44 -27.51 -4.67 -11.57
CA ASN A 44 -28.78 -4.58 -10.88
C ASN A 44 -28.91 -3.34 -9.98
N ASN A 45 -27.80 -2.77 -9.54
CA ASN A 45 -27.78 -1.53 -8.73
C ASN A 45 -26.88 -0.49 -9.40
N PHE A 46 -27.49 0.27 -10.29
CA PHE A 46 -26.81 1.31 -11.08
C PHE A 46 -26.07 2.32 -10.20
N TYR A 47 -26.70 2.79 -9.12
CA TYR A 47 -26.13 3.84 -8.27
C TYR A 47 -24.81 3.41 -7.60
N LEU A 48 -24.77 2.22 -7.01
CA LEU A 48 -23.55 1.69 -6.37
C LEU A 48 -22.46 1.40 -7.41
N SER A 49 -22.83 0.89 -8.57
CA SER A 49 -21.87 0.61 -9.64
C SER A 49 -21.30 1.88 -10.26
N TYR A 50 -22.10 2.91 -10.44
CA TYR A 50 -21.68 4.22 -10.91
C TYR A 50 -20.64 4.86 -9.96
N GLN A 51 -20.88 4.80 -8.65
CA GLN A 51 -19.91 5.29 -7.67
C GLN A 51 -18.55 4.56 -7.76
N ARG A 52 -18.56 3.25 -8.03
CA ARG A 52 -17.32 2.46 -8.21
C ARG A 52 -16.57 2.89 -9.45
N VAL A 53 -17.26 3.11 -10.57
CA VAL A 53 -16.66 3.58 -11.84
C VAL A 53 -16.00 4.94 -11.64
N ILE A 54 -16.68 5.90 -10.96
CA ILE A 54 -16.11 7.22 -10.67
C ILE A 54 -14.88 7.11 -9.76
N LYS A 55 -14.94 6.32 -8.70
CA LYS A 55 -13.80 6.12 -7.80
C LYS A 55 -12.59 5.54 -8.55
N PHE A 56 -12.84 4.58 -9.44
CA PHE A 56 -11.77 4.00 -10.26
C PHE A 56 -11.19 5.00 -11.26
N PHE A 57 -12.02 5.85 -11.86
CA PHE A 57 -11.58 6.94 -12.71
C PHE A 57 -10.60 7.89 -11.97
N PHE A 58 -10.95 8.33 -10.77
CA PHE A 58 -10.04 9.14 -9.96
C PHE A 58 -8.76 8.40 -9.57
N MET A 59 -8.85 7.09 -9.33
CA MET A 59 -7.67 6.25 -9.05
C MET A 59 -6.70 6.21 -10.23
N ILE A 60 -7.19 6.17 -11.47
CA ILE A 60 -6.32 6.25 -12.68
C ILE A 60 -5.47 7.53 -12.64
N PHE A 61 -6.09 8.68 -12.39
CA PHE A 61 -5.36 9.95 -12.30
C PHE A 61 -4.32 9.93 -11.18
N PHE A 62 -4.68 9.36 -10.03
CA PHE A 62 -3.76 9.23 -8.91
C PHE A 62 -2.54 8.36 -9.27
N ILE A 63 -2.75 7.21 -9.89
CA ILE A 63 -1.68 6.30 -10.29
C ILE A 63 -0.75 6.96 -11.30
N ILE A 64 -1.29 7.65 -12.30
CA ILE A 64 -0.49 8.35 -13.30
C ILE A 64 0.32 9.48 -12.66
N ALA A 65 -0.30 10.29 -11.81
CA ALA A 65 0.38 11.38 -11.09
C ALA A 65 1.49 10.86 -10.18
N PHE A 66 1.22 9.77 -9.44
CA PHE A 66 2.19 9.15 -8.55
C PHE A 66 3.38 8.57 -9.31
N LYS A 67 3.13 7.88 -10.41
CA LYS A 67 4.19 7.33 -11.28
C LYS A 67 5.08 8.44 -11.85
N PHE A 68 4.48 9.56 -12.25
CA PHE A 68 5.26 10.71 -12.69
C PHE A 68 6.14 11.29 -11.57
N LEU A 69 5.63 11.41 -10.35
CA LEU A 69 6.41 11.86 -9.19
C LEU A 69 7.60 10.93 -8.94
N ILE A 70 7.40 9.62 -9.00
CA ILE A 70 8.47 8.63 -8.82
C ILE A 70 9.58 8.84 -9.84
N ILE A 71 9.24 9.04 -11.10
CA ILE A 71 10.25 9.14 -12.19
C ILE A 71 11.00 10.47 -12.13
N ASN A 72 10.31 11.58 -11.85
CA ASN A 72 10.90 12.92 -11.98
C ASN A 72 11.48 13.49 -10.68
N TYR A 73 11.07 12.96 -9.52
CA TYR A 73 11.39 13.53 -8.20
C TYR A 73 11.84 12.47 -7.19
N SER A 74 12.67 11.52 -7.61
CA SER A 74 13.12 10.39 -6.77
C SER A 74 13.71 10.83 -5.42
N LYS A 75 14.54 11.88 -5.40
CA LYS A 75 15.13 12.42 -4.14
C LYS A 75 14.07 12.97 -3.16
N LYS A 76 13.00 13.60 -3.67
CA LYS A 76 11.90 14.09 -2.82
C LYS A 76 11.06 12.94 -2.27
N LEU A 77 10.93 11.86 -3.03
CA LEU A 77 10.24 10.65 -2.57
C LEU A 77 10.96 9.96 -1.43
N GLU A 78 12.29 9.95 -1.43
CA GLU A 78 13.07 9.39 -0.32
C GLU A 78 12.75 10.10 1.00
N PHE A 79 12.66 11.43 0.98
CA PHE A 79 12.24 12.19 2.15
C PHE A 79 10.81 11.84 2.59
N ILE A 80 9.87 11.71 1.64
CA ILE A 80 8.48 11.31 1.93
C ILE A 80 8.44 9.91 2.55
N TYR A 81 9.18 8.96 1.99
CA TYR A 81 9.26 7.59 2.54
C TYR A 81 9.83 7.57 3.95
N LYS A 82 10.84 8.40 4.23
CA LYS A 82 11.40 8.55 5.58
C LYS A 82 10.35 9.06 6.56
N VAL A 83 9.65 10.14 6.22
CA VAL A 83 8.61 10.73 7.06
C VAL A 83 7.48 9.72 7.32
N TRP A 84 6.99 9.07 6.28
CA TRP A 84 5.94 8.07 6.41
C TRP A 84 6.37 6.85 7.22
N SER A 85 7.63 6.44 7.10
CA SER A 85 8.19 5.35 7.92
C SER A 85 8.21 5.71 9.40
N ILE A 86 8.50 6.97 9.75
CA ILE A 86 8.47 7.44 11.14
C ILE A 86 7.03 7.42 11.68
N PHE A 87 6.06 7.95 10.92
CA PHE A 87 4.65 7.89 11.33
C PHE A 87 4.17 6.44 11.49
N PHE A 88 4.58 5.56 10.60
CA PHE A 88 4.24 4.15 10.68
C PHE A 88 4.78 3.48 11.96
N LEU A 89 6.01 3.79 12.37
CA LEU A 89 6.57 3.31 13.63
C LEU A 89 5.79 3.81 14.85
N ILE A 90 5.30 5.06 14.82
CA ILE A 90 4.44 5.60 15.89
C ILE A 90 3.13 4.80 15.98
N VAL A 91 2.51 4.48 14.84
CA VAL A 91 1.30 3.66 14.81
C VAL A 91 1.56 2.24 15.32
N ILE A 92 2.70 1.64 14.97
CA ILE A 92 3.08 0.32 15.49
C ILE A 92 3.25 0.37 17.01
N PHE A 93 3.90 1.40 17.51
CA PHE A 93 4.07 1.58 18.95
C PHE A 93 2.72 1.68 19.65
N ASP A 94 1.79 2.46 19.11
CA ASP A 94 0.43 2.58 19.64
C ASP A 94 -0.34 1.25 19.60
N LEU A 95 -0.24 0.48 18.50
CA LEU A 95 -0.83 -0.86 18.39
C LEU A 95 -0.30 -1.83 19.46
N ILE A 96 1.00 -1.82 19.70
CA ILE A 96 1.62 -2.66 20.72
C ILE A 96 1.17 -2.20 22.12
N PHE A 97 1.12 -0.90 22.34
CA PHE A 97 0.62 -0.32 23.60
C PHE A 97 -0.83 -0.72 23.85
N GLU A 98 -1.70 -0.57 22.84
CA GLU A 98 -3.11 -0.97 22.91
C GLU A 98 -3.27 -2.46 23.21
N PHE A 99 -2.42 -3.30 22.60
CA PHE A 99 -2.45 -4.75 22.86
C PHE A 99 -2.21 -5.09 24.35
N PHE A 100 -1.28 -4.40 25.01
CA PHE A 100 -0.97 -4.66 26.42
C PHE A 100 -1.88 -3.94 27.41
N VAL A 101 -2.35 -2.74 27.08
CA VAL A 101 -3.11 -1.88 28.00
C VAL A 101 -4.63 -1.97 27.77
N GLY A 102 -5.04 -2.46 26.58
CA GLY A 102 -6.44 -2.51 26.17
C GLY A 102 -7.02 -1.18 25.70
N LYS A 103 -6.20 -0.14 25.63
CA LYS A 103 -6.55 1.20 25.12
C LYS A 103 -5.37 1.78 24.36
N ASN A 104 -5.65 2.56 23.30
CA ASN A 104 -4.60 3.29 22.58
C ASN A 104 -4.03 4.44 23.45
N ILE A 105 -2.96 5.08 22.99
CA ILE A 105 -2.29 6.19 23.71
C ILE A 105 -3.26 7.37 23.99
N LEU A 106 -4.30 7.55 23.16
CA LEU A 106 -5.33 8.56 23.36
C LEU A 106 -6.44 8.13 24.34
N GLY A 107 -6.34 6.93 24.93
CA GLY A 107 -7.31 6.39 25.88
C GLY A 107 -8.56 5.78 25.24
N GLN A 108 -8.62 5.66 23.91
CA GLN A 108 -9.75 5.06 23.20
C GLN A 108 -9.59 3.54 23.14
N THR A 109 -10.71 2.84 23.19
CA THR A 109 -10.78 1.37 22.97
C THR A 109 -11.23 1.09 21.56
N SER A 110 -10.78 -0.04 20.99
CA SER A 110 -11.29 -0.49 19.71
C SER A 110 -12.80 -0.74 19.75
N ILE A 111 -13.49 -0.47 18.64
CA ILE A 111 -14.95 -0.69 18.50
C ILE A 111 -15.28 -2.18 18.63
N MET A 112 -14.43 -3.07 18.13
CA MET A 112 -14.61 -4.51 18.24
C MET A 112 -13.69 -5.10 19.32
N ALA A 113 -14.29 -5.80 20.28
CA ALA A 113 -13.58 -6.48 21.34
C ALA A 113 -12.57 -7.51 20.78
N GLY A 114 -11.35 -7.50 21.31
CA GLY A 114 -10.28 -8.41 20.88
C GLY A 114 -9.59 -8.04 19.56
N ARG A 115 -9.85 -6.86 19.03
CA ARG A 115 -9.15 -6.30 17.86
C ARG A 115 -8.50 -4.97 18.22
N LEU A 116 -7.45 -4.60 17.47
CA LEU A 116 -6.73 -3.35 17.68
C LEU A 116 -7.17 -2.31 16.65
N GLY A 117 -7.49 -1.11 17.11
CA GLY A 117 -7.94 0.00 16.29
C GLY A 117 -6.93 1.14 16.19
N SER A 118 -5.93 1.18 17.09
CA SER A 118 -4.98 2.28 17.20
C SER A 118 -5.68 3.65 17.19
N PHE A 119 -5.06 4.67 16.61
CA PHE A 119 -5.63 6.02 16.48
C PHE A 119 -6.92 6.10 15.67
N THR A 120 -7.27 5.07 14.89
CA THR A 120 -8.50 5.08 14.08
C THR A 120 -9.71 4.54 14.83
N GLY A 121 -9.50 3.78 15.90
CA GLY A 121 -10.54 3.06 16.63
C GLY A 121 -11.17 1.89 15.88
N GLU A 122 -10.90 1.75 14.57
CA GLU A 122 -11.46 0.71 13.69
C GLU A 122 -10.35 -0.19 13.13
N GLU A 123 -10.46 -1.50 13.36
CA GLU A 123 -9.48 -2.49 12.90
C GLU A 123 -9.38 -2.59 11.37
N SER A 124 -10.49 -2.39 10.66
CA SER A 124 -10.49 -2.43 9.19
C SER A 124 -9.70 -1.28 8.58
N VAL A 125 -9.80 -0.09 9.15
CA VAL A 125 -9.08 1.10 8.69
C VAL A 125 -7.60 0.95 8.99
N ILE A 126 -7.24 0.56 10.23
CA ILE A 126 -5.85 0.41 10.61
C ILE A 126 -5.17 -0.75 9.87
N GLY A 127 -5.90 -1.85 9.59
CA GLY A 127 -5.38 -2.97 8.82
C GLY A 127 -5.02 -2.60 7.38
N HIS A 128 -5.85 -1.80 6.71
CA HIS A 128 -5.53 -1.29 5.37
C HIS A 128 -4.35 -0.31 5.39
N TYR A 129 -4.29 0.57 6.36
CA TYR A 129 -3.17 1.46 6.58
C TYR A 129 -1.88 0.66 6.79
N PHE A 130 -1.91 -0.31 7.69
CA PHE A 130 -0.78 -1.16 8.02
C PHE A 130 -0.24 -1.92 6.80
N PHE A 131 -1.12 -2.50 5.99
CA PHE A 131 -0.76 -3.16 4.73
C PHE A 131 0.04 -2.25 3.80
N GLY A 132 -0.45 -1.03 3.54
CA GLY A 132 0.23 -0.10 2.62
C GLY A 132 1.56 0.41 3.17
N PHE A 133 1.57 0.83 4.44
CA PHE A 133 2.75 1.45 5.04
C PHE A 133 3.86 0.47 5.41
N SER A 134 3.54 -0.80 5.66
CA SER A 134 4.55 -1.84 5.83
C SER A 134 5.45 -1.99 4.59
N LEU A 135 4.86 -1.95 3.39
CA LEU A 135 5.60 -2.00 2.13
C LEU A 135 6.44 -0.74 1.88
N ILE A 136 5.91 0.44 2.24
CA ILE A 136 6.66 1.70 2.15
C ILE A 136 7.88 1.66 3.06
N PHE A 137 7.72 1.19 4.29
CA PHE A 137 8.81 1.05 5.23
C PHE A 137 9.88 0.07 4.76
N LEU A 138 9.48 -1.12 4.31
CA LEU A 138 10.41 -2.12 3.79
C LEU A 138 11.15 -1.62 2.54
N THR A 139 10.48 -0.88 1.66
CA THR A 139 11.10 -0.26 0.48
C THR A 139 12.12 0.80 0.91
N TYR A 140 11.78 1.65 1.87
CA TYR A 140 12.70 2.63 2.43
C TYR A 140 13.93 1.97 3.03
N LEU A 141 13.73 0.96 3.85
CA LEU A 141 14.80 0.22 4.51
C LEU A 141 15.71 -0.51 3.49
N TYR A 142 15.13 -1.10 2.45
CA TYR A 142 15.85 -1.72 1.35
C TYR A 142 16.77 -0.73 0.64
N ASN A 143 16.26 0.46 0.31
CA ASN A 143 17.03 1.50 -0.37
C ASN A 143 18.17 2.06 0.51
N GLN A 144 17.98 2.09 1.84
CA GLN A 144 18.99 2.64 2.76
C GLN A 144 20.09 1.63 3.11
N THR A 145 19.74 0.37 3.32
CA THR A 145 20.68 -0.60 3.89
C THR A 145 21.10 -1.70 2.95
N ASN A 146 20.24 -2.03 1.97
CA ASN A 146 20.36 -3.19 1.08
C ASN A 146 20.63 -4.52 1.81
N LYS A 147 20.36 -4.60 3.13
CA LYS A 147 20.60 -5.79 3.96
C LYS A 147 19.34 -6.65 4.04
N ILE A 148 19.40 -7.84 3.44
CA ILE A 148 18.27 -8.78 3.46
C ILE A 148 17.88 -9.19 4.88
N SER A 149 18.84 -9.43 5.77
CA SER A 149 18.60 -9.87 7.14
C SER A 149 17.73 -8.86 7.92
N LEU A 150 18.04 -7.56 7.78
CA LEU A 150 17.28 -6.51 8.45
C LEU A 150 15.85 -6.41 7.91
N ASN A 151 15.68 -6.50 6.59
CA ASN A 151 14.35 -6.52 5.98
C ASN A 151 13.53 -7.75 6.40
N LEU A 152 14.15 -8.92 6.52
CA LEU A 152 13.47 -10.13 7.00
C LEU A 152 12.99 -9.97 8.44
N VAL A 153 13.82 -9.42 9.32
CA VAL A 153 13.43 -9.15 10.72
C VAL A 153 12.20 -8.25 10.79
N PHE A 154 12.21 -7.12 10.06
CA PHE A 154 11.04 -6.22 10.02
C PHE A 154 9.85 -6.85 9.31
N ALA A 155 10.04 -7.66 8.28
CA ALA A 155 8.97 -8.37 7.60
C ALA A 155 8.24 -9.32 8.55
N ILE A 156 8.97 -10.15 9.30
CA ILE A 156 8.41 -11.06 10.31
C ILE A 156 7.69 -10.26 11.40
N PHE A 157 8.31 -9.20 11.89
CA PHE A 157 7.70 -8.33 12.89
C PHE A 157 6.37 -7.72 12.40
N PHE A 158 6.32 -7.23 11.16
CA PHE A 158 5.08 -6.67 10.59
C PHE A 158 4.00 -7.73 10.37
N ILE A 159 4.36 -8.94 10.01
CA ILE A 159 3.41 -10.06 9.91
C ILE A 159 2.80 -10.35 11.28
N ILE A 160 3.61 -10.40 12.34
CA ILE A 160 3.12 -10.61 13.71
C ILE A 160 2.18 -9.48 14.13
N VAL A 161 2.57 -8.21 13.95
CA VAL A 161 1.72 -7.06 14.31
C VAL A 161 0.42 -7.07 13.50
N SER A 162 0.48 -7.37 12.20
CA SER A 162 -0.70 -7.49 11.34
C SER A 162 -1.67 -8.59 11.82
N PHE A 163 -1.15 -9.70 12.36
CA PHE A 163 -1.95 -10.74 12.98
C PHE A 163 -2.62 -10.25 14.28
N LEU A 164 -1.92 -9.48 15.11
CA LEU A 164 -2.44 -8.92 16.36
C LEU A 164 -3.58 -7.91 16.12
N ILE A 165 -3.62 -7.21 15.00
CA ILE A 165 -4.74 -6.31 14.64
C ILE A 165 -6.06 -7.08 14.59
N GLY A 166 -6.04 -8.38 14.29
CA GLY A 166 -7.19 -9.26 14.35
C GLY A 166 -8.07 -9.28 13.11
N GLU A 167 -7.76 -8.53 12.06
CA GLU A 167 -8.49 -8.55 10.79
C GLU A 167 -7.85 -9.55 9.80
N ARG A 168 -8.48 -10.70 9.63
CA ARG A 168 -7.98 -11.83 8.82
C ARG A 168 -7.68 -11.46 7.37
N ALA A 169 -8.54 -10.66 6.75
CA ALA A 169 -8.38 -10.28 5.35
C ALA A 169 -7.13 -9.42 5.13
N ASN A 170 -6.89 -8.44 6.00
CA ASN A 170 -5.71 -7.59 5.90
C ASN A 170 -4.43 -8.31 6.32
N PHE A 171 -4.50 -9.24 7.28
CA PHE A 171 -3.39 -10.13 7.59
C PHE A 171 -2.93 -10.92 6.36
N ILE A 172 -3.85 -11.60 5.66
CA ILE A 172 -3.52 -12.39 4.47
C ILE A 172 -2.92 -11.49 3.37
N LYS A 173 -3.51 -10.32 3.13
CA LYS A 173 -2.98 -9.34 2.16
C LYS A 173 -1.55 -8.90 2.51
N THR A 174 -1.32 -8.56 3.78
CA THR A 174 0.00 -8.12 4.28
C THR A 174 1.02 -9.23 4.15
N PHE A 175 0.67 -10.45 4.54
CA PHE A 175 1.52 -11.62 4.41
C PHE A 175 1.94 -11.87 2.96
N ILE A 176 0.96 -11.94 2.04
CA ILE A 176 1.24 -12.17 0.62
C ILE A 176 2.10 -11.03 0.06
N ALA A 177 1.77 -9.78 0.35
CA ALA A 177 2.48 -8.65 -0.21
C ALA A 177 3.92 -8.54 0.30
N ILE A 178 4.16 -8.77 1.58
CA ILE A 178 5.51 -8.81 2.15
C ILE A 178 6.32 -9.95 1.55
N THR A 179 5.73 -11.14 1.41
CA THR A 179 6.37 -12.29 0.77
C THR A 179 6.78 -11.97 -0.68
N VAL A 180 5.84 -11.41 -1.44
CA VAL A 180 6.10 -10.97 -2.83
C VAL A 180 7.19 -9.90 -2.87
N PHE A 181 7.15 -8.92 -1.97
CA PHE A 181 8.17 -7.88 -1.89
C PHE A 181 9.57 -8.48 -1.66
N ILE A 182 9.75 -9.34 -0.65
CA ILE A 182 11.03 -9.98 -0.35
C ILE A 182 11.51 -10.80 -1.55
N PHE A 183 10.60 -11.53 -2.20
CA PHE A 183 10.91 -12.36 -3.35
C PHE A 183 11.45 -11.56 -4.55
N PHE A 184 10.87 -10.39 -4.83
CA PHE A 184 11.27 -9.58 -5.98
C PHE A 184 12.37 -8.56 -5.68
N ALA A 185 12.40 -7.99 -4.45
CA ALA A 185 13.42 -7.01 -4.08
C ALA A 185 14.82 -7.63 -4.02
N TYR A 186 14.92 -8.84 -3.48
CA TYR A 186 16.19 -9.54 -3.39
C TYR A 186 16.28 -10.57 -4.53
N LYS A 187 17.26 -10.39 -5.43
CA LYS A 187 17.58 -11.34 -6.53
C LYS A 187 18.13 -12.66 -5.96
N ILE A 188 17.38 -13.32 -5.09
CA ILE A 188 17.77 -14.58 -4.46
C ILE A 188 17.72 -15.69 -5.51
N ASN A 189 18.74 -16.55 -5.53
CA ASN A 189 18.80 -17.69 -6.44
C ASN A 189 17.58 -18.62 -6.23
N TYR A 190 16.99 -19.18 -7.28
CA TYR A 190 15.71 -19.91 -7.24
C TYR A 190 15.65 -20.98 -6.13
N LYS A 191 16.77 -21.67 -5.87
CA LYS A 191 16.85 -22.67 -4.77
C LYS A 191 16.69 -22.05 -3.38
N ASN A 192 17.23 -20.85 -3.16
CA ASN A 192 17.13 -20.16 -1.87
C ASN A 192 15.80 -19.38 -1.72
N LYS A 193 15.13 -19.06 -2.83
CA LYS A 193 13.81 -18.42 -2.83
C LYS A 193 12.73 -19.32 -2.22
N PHE A 194 12.79 -20.61 -2.52
CA PHE A 194 11.82 -21.58 -1.96
C PHE A 194 11.97 -21.71 -0.44
N PHE A 195 13.23 -21.65 0.04
CA PHE A 195 13.50 -21.73 1.48
C PHE A 195 13.04 -20.48 2.25
N SER A 196 13.16 -19.29 1.66
CA SER A 196 12.72 -18.05 2.31
C SER A 196 11.19 -17.93 2.45
N ILE A 197 10.41 -18.60 1.60
CA ILE A 197 8.94 -18.67 1.72
C ILE A 197 8.51 -19.55 2.91
N PHE A 198 9.30 -20.56 3.26
CA PHE A 198 9.00 -21.46 4.40
C PHE A 198 9.51 -20.95 5.75
N VAL A 199 10.38 -19.95 5.77
CA VAL A 199 10.94 -19.35 7.00
C VAL A 199 10.11 -18.13 7.45
N ILE A 200 9.24 -17.59 6.60
CA ILE A 200 8.25 -16.57 6.93
C ILE A 200 6.92 -17.25 7.25
#